data_3d6726629559538d6fb53f6a449f4369
#
_entry.id   3d6726629559538d6fb53f6a449f4369
#
_cell.length_a   1.000
_cell.length_b   1.000
_cell.length_c   1.000
_cell.angle_alpha   90.00
_cell.angle_beta   90.00
_cell.angle_gamma   90.00
#
_symmetry.space_group_name_H-M   'P 1'
#
loop_
_entity.id
_entity.type
_entity.pdbx_description
1 polymer ?
#
loop_
_entity_poly.entity_id
_entity_poly.type
_entity_poly.pdbx_seq_one_letter_code
_entity_poly.pdbx_strand_id
1 'polypeptide(L)'
;MSDHKKPGRGRVYKSITETIGDTPIVRLDKLAREKGVKANLLAKLEFFNPIASVKDRIGVAMIESMEAEGKIAPGKTTLIEPTSGNTGIALAFAAAAKGYKLILTMPETMSVERRKMLALLGAELVLTEGPKGMKGAIAKAEELAASTPDAIIPQQFENAANPEIHRKTTAEEIWNDTDGGIDILVAGIGTGGTITGAGQVLKSKKPGLKVVAVEPADSPVLSGGQPGPHKIQGIGAGFAPAILDTGVYDEIVTVTNDEALEMARHVARLEGVPVGISSGAALTAAIKIGSREENAGKTIVVIIPSFAERYLSTALFDGLGG
;
A
#
# COMPACT_ATOMS: atom_id res chain seq x y z
N MET A 1 17.58 25.93 20.55
CA MET A 1 17.88 26.52 19.23
C MET A 1 17.27 25.59 18.21
N SER A 2 16.22 25.99 17.48
CA SER A 2 15.61 25.19 16.46
C SER A 2 16.61 25.07 15.30
N ASP A 3 17.16 23.90 15.09
CA ASP A 3 17.88 23.56 13.86
C ASP A 3 16.91 23.70 12.70
N HIS A 4 16.85 24.89 12.11
CA HIS A 4 16.10 25.11 10.89
C HIS A 4 16.81 24.37 9.76
N LYS A 5 16.37 23.12 9.51
CA LYS A 5 16.77 22.37 8.32
C LYS A 5 16.64 23.30 7.11
N LYS A 6 17.72 23.49 6.35
CA LYS A 6 17.66 24.29 5.11
C LYS A 6 16.50 23.80 4.24
N PRO A 7 15.67 24.71 3.67
CA PRO A 7 14.62 24.31 2.74
C PRO A 7 15.16 23.46 1.58
N GLY A 8 14.37 22.49 1.14
CA GLY A 8 14.75 21.59 0.05
C GLY A 8 15.26 20.22 0.53
N ARG A 9 15.36 19.25 -0.37
CA ARG A 9 15.84 17.89 -0.09
C ARG A 9 17.37 17.75 -0.15
N GLY A 10 18.10 18.84 -0.39
CA GLY A 10 19.56 18.88 -0.40
C GLY A 10 20.22 18.24 -1.62
N ARG A 11 19.45 17.76 -2.61
CA ARG A 11 19.96 17.11 -3.83
C ARG A 11 19.01 17.29 -5.03
N VAL A 12 19.56 17.16 -6.24
CA VAL A 12 18.82 16.98 -7.48
C VAL A 12 18.82 15.50 -7.81
N TYR A 13 17.64 14.94 -8.06
CA TYR A 13 17.45 13.53 -8.38
C TYR A 13 17.69 13.29 -9.87
N LYS A 14 18.26 12.14 -10.23
CA LYS A 14 18.49 11.74 -11.63
C LYS A 14 17.23 11.18 -12.29
N SER A 15 16.36 10.58 -11.48
CA SER A 15 15.12 9.95 -11.91
C SER A 15 14.02 10.17 -10.88
N ILE A 16 12.79 10.17 -11.32
CA ILE A 16 11.61 10.18 -10.44
C ILE A 16 11.58 8.97 -9.50
N THR A 17 12.15 7.84 -9.90
CA THR A 17 12.24 6.63 -9.07
C THR A 17 13.09 6.82 -7.82
N GLU A 18 14.04 7.75 -7.83
CA GLU A 18 14.88 8.07 -6.65
C GLU A 18 14.15 8.92 -5.60
N THR A 19 12.95 9.42 -5.89
CA THR A 19 12.16 10.28 -4.98
C THR A 19 11.22 9.50 -4.07
N ILE A 20 11.25 8.17 -4.16
CA ILE A 20 10.42 7.26 -3.35
C ILE A 20 10.93 7.25 -1.91
N GLY A 21 9.98 7.13 -0.97
CA GLY A 21 10.27 7.07 0.43
C GLY A 21 10.37 8.44 1.10
N ASP A 22 10.97 8.48 2.29
CA ASP A 22 11.00 9.66 3.16
C ASP A 22 9.61 10.30 3.32
N THR A 23 8.58 9.46 3.39
CA THR A 23 7.20 9.89 3.52
C THR A 23 6.94 10.42 4.94
N PRO A 24 6.19 11.52 5.11
CA PRO A 24 6.02 12.15 6.41
C PRO A 24 5.15 11.32 7.35
N ILE A 25 5.39 11.51 8.65
CA ILE A 25 4.48 11.08 9.72
C ILE A 25 3.77 12.32 10.27
N VAL A 26 2.44 12.23 10.40
CA VAL A 26 1.59 13.32 10.89
C VAL A 26 0.79 12.88 12.11
N ARG A 27 0.69 13.75 13.12
CA ARG A 27 -0.17 13.52 14.29
C ARG A 27 -1.64 13.73 13.91
N LEU A 28 -2.51 12.85 14.39
CA LEU A 28 -3.96 12.97 14.21
C LEU A 28 -4.62 13.31 15.54
N ASP A 29 -4.24 14.45 16.13
CA ASP A 29 -4.65 14.83 17.49
C ASP A 29 -6.14 15.20 17.60
N LYS A 30 -6.74 15.75 16.55
CA LYS A 30 -8.19 16.07 16.55
C LYS A 30 -9.00 14.78 16.50
N LEU A 31 -8.60 13.85 15.61
CA LEU A 31 -9.24 12.54 15.48
C LEU A 31 -9.11 11.74 16.78
N ALA A 32 -7.92 11.68 17.35
CA ALA A 32 -7.68 10.99 18.61
C ALA A 32 -8.55 11.54 19.74
N ARG A 33 -8.63 12.86 19.88
CA ARG A 33 -9.45 13.52 20.91
C ARG A 33 -10.94 13.24 20.70
N GLU A 34 -11.46 13.38 19.47
CA GLU A 34 -12.88 13.18 19.17
C GLU A 34 -13.32 11.74 19.44
N LYS A 35 -12.46 10.77 19.09
CA LYS A 35 -12.76 9.35 19.26
C LYS A 35 -12.37 8.78 20.63
N GLY A 36 -11.86 9.61 21.56
CA GLY A 36 -11.46 9.18 22.88
C GLY A 36 -10.28 8.21 22.89
N VAL A 37 -9.39 8.31 21.88
CA VAL A 37 -8.18 7.49 21.77
C VAL A 37 -7.21 7.89 22.88
N LYS A 38 -6.72 6.91 23.64
CA LYS A 38 -5.81 7.10 24.78
C LYS A 38 -4.33 7.06 24.38
N ALA A 39 -4.06 6.51 23.22
CA ALA A 39 -2.73 6.45 22.61
C ALA A 39 -2.43 7.71 21.78
N ASN A 40 -1.15 7.97 21.51
CA ASN A 40 -0.72 8.94 20.51
C ASN A 40 -0.92 8.34 19.12
N LEU A 41 -1.77 8.95 18.29
CA LEU A 41 -2.11 8.46 16.96
C LEU A 41 -1.30 9.18 15.88
N LEU A 42 -0.45 8.46 15.16
CA LEU A 42 0.42 8.95 14.11
C LEU A 42 0.09 8.26 12.78
N ALA A 43 0.03 9.02 11.69
CA ALA A 43 -0.25 8.54 10.33
C ALA A 43 1.01 8.61 9.46
N LYS A 44 1.52 7.48 8.95
CA LYS A 44 2.58 7.40 7.95
C LYS A 44 1.97 7.57 6.57
N LEU A 45 2.17 8.73 5.94
CA LEU A 45 1.46 9.15 4.74
C LEU A 45 2.16 8.64 3.47
N GLU A 46 1.92 7.38 3.10
CA GLU A 46 2.53 6.74 1.92
C GLU A 46 2.08 7.34 0.58
N PHE A 47 1.05 8.17 0.57
CA PHE A 47 0.65 8.90 -0.62
C PHE A 47 1.56 10.11 -0.96
N PHE A 48 2.58 10.40 -0.15
CA PHE A 48 3.64 11.33 -0.50
C PHE A 48 4.71 10.73 -1.43
N ASN A 49 4.63 9.43 -1.70
CA ASN A 49 5.39 8.84 -2.80
C ASN A 49 4.98 9.46 -4.15
N PRO A 50 5.85 9.45 -5.18
CA PRO A 50 5.67 10.23 -6.42
C PRO A 50 4.38 9.95 -7.19
N ILE A 51 3.85 8.73 -7.14
CA ILE A 51 2.56 8.35 -7.77
C ILE A 51 1.49 8.07 -6.71
N ALA A 52 1.62 8.71 -5.57
CA ALA A 52 0.63 8.81 -4.49
C ALA A 52 0.16 7.47 -3.89
N SER A 53 1.06 6.48 -3.78
CA SER A 53 0.75 5.27 -3.01
C SER A 53 1.99 4.53 -2.47
N VAL A 54 1.76 3.67 -1.47
CA VAL A 54 2.76 2.74 -0.92
C VAL A 54 3.34 1.78 -1.97
N LYS A 55 2.61 1.53 -3.06
CA LYS A 55 3.03 0.61 -4.11
C LYS A 55 4.17 1.15 -4.97
N ASP A 56 4.43 2.44 -4.92
CA ASP A 56 5.56 3.06 -5.61
C ASP A 56 6.88 2.43 -5.13
N ARG A 57 6.97 2.15 -3.83
CA ARG A 57 8.13 1.44 -3.24
C ARG A 57 8.36 0.09 -3.89
N ILE A 58 7.32 -0.75 -3.93
CA ILE A 58 7.47 -2.12 -4.46
C ILE A 58 7.58 -2.14 -5.99
N GLY A 59 6.92 -1.22 -6.70
CA GLY A 59 7.00 -1.14 -8.15
C GLY A 59 8.43 -0.94 -8.63
N VAL A 60 9.17 -0.03 -8.01
CA VAL A 60 10.60 0.20 -8.32
C VAL A 60 11.46 -0.93 -7.78
N ALA A 61 11.26 -1.34 -6.52
CA ALA A 61 12.11 -2.35 -5.88
C ALA A 61 12.09 -3.71 -6.60
N MET A 62 10.94 -4.15 -7.09
CA MET A 62 10.83 -5.41 -7.85
C MET A 62 11.61 -5.33 -9.17
N ILE A 63 11.51 -4.21 -9.89
CA ILE A 63 12.26 -4.02 -11.14
C ILE A 63 13.76 -3.98 -10.83
N GLU A 64 14.20 -3.19 -9.86
CA GLU A 64 15.62 -3.05 -9.51
C GLU A 64 16.24 -4.35 -9.00
N SER A 65 15.48 -5.15 -8.24
CA SER A 65 15.94 -6.47 -7.80
C SER A 65 16.17 -7.40 -9.00
N MET A 66 15.23 -7.45 -9.93
CA MET A 66 15.36 -8.28 -11.13
C MET A 66 16.47 -7.80 -12.07
N GLU A 67 16.72 -6.47 -12.15
CA GLU A 67 17.88 -5.90 -12.86
C GLU A 67 19.19 -6.35 -12.22
N ALA A 68 19.29 -6.24 -10.88
CA ALA A 68 20.49 -6.64 -10.14
C ALA A 68 20.79 -8.15 -10.25
N GLU A 69 19.76 -8.97 -10.40
CA GLU A 69 19.88 -10.42 -10.62
C GLU A 69 20.15 -10.77 -12.09
N GLY A 70 20.19 -9.80 -13.00
CA GLY A 70 20.39 -10.01 -14.43
C GLY A 70 19.23 -10.69 -15.15
N LYS A 71 18.04 -10.74 -14.51
CA LYS A 71 16.83 -11.37 -15.07
C LYS A 71 16.15 -10.51 -16.12
N ILE A 72 16.27 -9.19 -16.02
CA ILE A 72 15.65 -8.24 -16.93
C ILE A 72 16.64 -7.16 -17.37
N ALA A 73 16.38 -6.57 -18.55
CA ALA A 73 17.13 -5.45 -19.07
C ALA A 73 16.21 -4.45 -19.81
N PRO A 74 16.41 -3.11 -19.63
CA PRO A 74 15.66 -2.10 -20.36
C PRO A 74 15.75 -2.28 -21.87
N GLY A 75 14.67 -2.01 -22.59
CA GLY A 75 14.58 -2.14 -24.03
C GLY A 75 14.54 -3.59 -24.56
N LYS A 76 14.76 -4.59 -23.72
CA LYS A 76 14.74 -6.00 -24.09
C LYS A 76 13.56 -6.75 -23.46
N THR A 77 13.39 -6.63 -22.15
CA THR A 77 12.39 -7.37 -21.39
C THR A 77 11.03 -6.68 -21.43
N THR A 78 9.97 -7.47 -21.64
CA THR A 78 8.59 -7.03 -21.44
C THR A 78 8.10 -7.46 -20.07
N LEU A 79 7.70 -6.49 -19.25
CA LEU A 79 7.06 -6.77 -17.95
C LEU A 79 5.58 -7.01 -18.16
N ILE A 80 5.02 -8.02 -17.49
CA ILE A 80 3.58 -8.34 -17.55
C ILE A 80 3.10 -8.52 -16.12
N GLU A 81 2.02 -7.83 -15.69
CA GLU A 81 1.49 -8.01 -14.34
C GLU A 81 -0.05 -8.04 -14.34
N PRO A 82 -0.67 -9.04 -13.70
CA PRO A 82 -2.11 -9.08 -13.52
C PRO A 82 -2.49 -8.19 -12.35
N THR A 83 -2.85 -6.93 -12.62
CA THR A 83 -3.22 -6.00 -11.56
C THR A 83 -4.09 -4.87 -12.06
N SER A 84 -5.09 -4.53 -11.28
CA SER A 84 -6.00 -3.41 -11.51
C SER A 84 -5.81 -2.28 -10.49
N GLY A 85 -4.88 -2.46 -9.55
CA GLY A 85 -4.70 -1.58 -8.40
C GLY A 85 -3.51 -0.61 -8.52
N ASN A 86 -3.10 -0.11 -7.36
CA ASN A 86 -1.99 0.82 -7.25
C ASN A 86 -0.66 0.21 -7.73
N THR A 87 -0.49 -1.11 -7.66
CA THR A 87 0.71 -1.79 -8.18
C THR A 87 0.85 -1.61 -9.69
N GLY A 88 -0.25 -1.67 -10.45
CA GLY A 88 -0.19 -1.42 -11.90
C GLY A 88 0.30 -0.01 -12.22
N ILE A 89 -0.16 0.99 -11.48
CA ILE A 89 0.29 2.38 -11.66
C ILE A 89 1.76 2.53 -11.24
N ALA A 90 2.16 1.89 -10.15
CA ALA A 90 3.55 1.91 -9.68
C ALA A 90 4.51 1.23 -10.68
N LEU A 91 4.12 0.09 -11.24
CA LEU A 91 4.89 -0.56 -12.29
C LEU A 91 4.93 0.26 -13.58
N ALA A 92 3.81 0.90 -13.96
CA ALA A 92 3.75 1.73 -15.17
C ALA A 92 4.71 2.93 -15.08
N PHE A 93 4.71 3.65 -13.96
CA PHE A 93 5.63 4.78 -13.80
C PHE A 93 7.10 4.34 -13.72
N ALA A 94 7.39 3.24 -13.04
CA ALA A 94 8.73 2.70 -12.94
C ALA A 94 9.24 2.18 -14.31
N ALA A 95 8.38 1.46 -15.05
CA ALA A 95 8.67 1.00 -16.40
C ALA A 95 8.95 2.15 -17.37
N ALA A 96 8.11 3.20 -17.35
CA ALA A 96 8.32 4.41 -18.15
C ALA A 96 9.65 5.09 -17.81
N ALA A 97 9.98 5.26 -16.52
CA ALA A 97 11.21 5.91 -16.09
C ALA A 97 12.47 5.09 -16.41
N LYS A 98 12.38 3.77 -16.48
CA LYS A 98 13.50 2.85 -16.67
C LYS A 98 13.60 2.29 -18.10
N GLY A 99 12.63 2.58 -18.98
CA GLY A 99 12.66 2.15 -20.37
C GLY A 99 12.22 0.70 -20.60
N TYR A 100 11.28 0.19 -19.81
CA TYR A 100 10.66 -1.11 -20.01
C TYR A 100 9.33 -1.01 -20.77
N LYS A 101 9.04 -2.01 -21.60
CA LYS A 101 7.69 -2.27 -22.07
C LYS A 101 6.89 -2.91 -20.92
N LEU A 102 5.67 -2.45 -20.70
CA LEU A 102 4.77 -3.00 -19.67
C LEU A 102 3.42 -3.34 -20.27
N ILE A 103 2.95 -4.56 -20.00
CA ILE A 103 1.60 -5.03 -20.30
C ILE A 103 0.89 -5.31 -18.98
N LEU A 104 -0.28 -4.74 -18.80
CA LEU A 104 -1.11 -4.97 -17.61
C LEU A 104 -2.41 -5.67 -18.01
N THR A 105 -2.70 -6.79 -17.37
CA THR A 105 -3.96 -7.49 -17.56
C THR A 105 -4.92 -7.17 -16.42
N MET A 106 -6.17 -6.86 -16.75
CA MET A 106 -7.17 -6.49 -15.76
C MET A 106 -8.59 -6.70 -16.27
N PRO A 107 -9.58 -6.91 -15.38
CA PRO A 107 -10.98 -6.97 -15.77
C PRO A 107 -11.45 -5.66 -16.42
N GLU A 108 -12.28 -5.76 -17.43
CA GLU A 108 -12.90 -4.61 -18.12
C GLU A 108 -13.76 -3.71 -17.24
N THR A 109 -14.14 -4.20 -16.04
CA THR A 109 -14.88 -3.46 -15.03
C THR A 109 -14.06 -2.39 -14.32
N MET A 110 -12.75 -2.30 -14.60
CA MET A 110 -11.89 -1.27 -14.01
C MET A 110 -12.25 0.13 -14.50
N SER A 111 -12.14 1.11 -13.58
CA SER A 111 -12.52 2.50 -13.87
C SER A 111 -11.75 3.09 -15.06
N VAL A 112 -12.44 3.91 -15.83
CA VAL A 112 -11.89 4.55 -17.03
C VAL A 112 -10.71 5.46 -16.68
N GLU A 113 -10.78 6.18 -15.55
CA GLU A 113 -9.73 7.07 -15.06
C GLU A 113 -8.44 6.30 -14.80
N ARG A 114 -8.55 5.13 -14.19
CA ARG A 114 -7.39 4.26 -13.94
C ARG A 114 -6.76 3.77 -15.23
N ARG A 115 -7.59 3.32 -16.18
CA ARG A 115 -7.09 2.91 -17.51
C ARG A 115 -6.40 4.06 -18.24
N LYS A 116 -6.97 5.28 -18.19
CA LYS A 116 -6.35 6.48 -18.79
C LYS A 116 -5.00 6.81 -18.14
N MET A 117 -4.88 6.69 -16.81
CA MET A 117 -3.62 6.94 -16.11
C MET A 117 -2.53 5.95 -16.51
N LEU A 118 -2.87 4.67 -16.64
CA LEU A 118 -1.94 3.63 -17.09
C LEU A 118 -1.49 3.85 -18.54
N ALA A 119 -2.43 4.19 -19.41
CA ALA A 119 -2.13 4.51 -20.81
C ALA A 119 -1.26 5.77 -20.96
N LEU A 120 -1.50 6.80 -20.11
CA LEU A 120 -0.65 8.01 -20.07
C LEU A 120 0.80 7.66 -19.72
N LEU A 121 1.01 6.67 -18.85
CA LEU A 121 2.35 6.18 -18.49
C LEU A 121 2.95 5.20 -19.52
N GLY A 122 2.26 4.94 -20.63
CA GLY A 122 2.74 4.10 -21.72
C GLY A 122 2.51 2.59 -21.52
N ALA A 123 1.75 2.17 -20.53
CA ALA A 123 1.41 0.77 -20.36
C ALA A 123 0.40 0.29 -21.41
N GLU A 124 0.64 -0.90 -21.96
CA GLU A 124 -0.32 -1.63 -22.78
C GLU A 124 -1.35 -2.33 -21.88
N LEU A 125 -2.63 -2.14 -22.16
CA LEU A 125 -3.71 -2.71 -21.36
C LEU A 125 -4.39 -3.85 -22.10
N VAL A 126 -4.45 -5.01 -21.48
CA VAL A 126 -5.20 -6.17 -21.96
C VAL A 126 -6.38 -6.40 -21.01
N LEU A 127 -7.58 -6.07 -21.50
CA LEU A 127 -8.81 -6.21 -20.73
C LEU A 127 -9.32 -7.64 -20.82
N THR A 128 -9.75 -8.20 -19.70
CA THR A 128 -10.36 -9.51 -19.60
C THR A 128 -11.82 -9.41 -19.23
N GLU A 129 -12.60 -10.46 -19.51
CA GLU A 129 -14.04 -10.49 -19.22
C GLU A 129 -14.33 -10.20 -17.75
N GLY A 130 -15.22 -9.26 -17.48
CA GLY A 130 -15.60 -8.82 -16.14
C GLY A 130 -15.97 -9.98 -15.19
N PRO A 131 -16.84 -10.93 -15.59
CA PRO A 131 -17.24 -12.07 -14.74
C PRO A 131 -16.09 -12.97 -14.28
N LYS A 132 -14.99 -13.02 -15.02
CA LYS A 132 -13.80 -13.81 -14.64
C LYS A 132 -12.95 -13.15 -13.56
N GLY A 133 -13.17 -11.85 -13.29
CA GLY A 133 -12.47 -11.09 -12.28
C GLY A 133 -10.94 -11.19 -12.38
N MET A 134 -10.26 -11.12 -11.24
CA MET A 134 -8.79 -11.22 -11.19
C MET A 134 -8.24 -12.59 -11.64
N LYS A 135 -9.01 -13.67 -11.48
CA LYS A 135 -8.59 -14.99 -11.99
C LYS A 135 -8.42 -14.98 -13.51
N GLY A 136 -9.32 -14.31 -14.24
CA GLY A 136 -9.19 -14.13 -15.68
C GLY A 136 -7.98 -13.29 -16.07
N ALA A 137 -7.70 -12.23 -15.30
CA ALA A 137 -6.53 -11.39 -15.54
C ALA A 137 -5.21 -12.15 -15.30
N ILE A 138 -5.12 -12.97 -14.25
CA ILE A 138 -3.96 -13.82 -13.96
C ILE A 138 -3.71 -14.80 -15.09
N ALA A 139 -4.72 -15.59 -15.49
CA ALA A 139 -4.58 -16.54 -16.57
C ALA A 139 -4.14 -15.88 -17.89
N LYS A 140 -4.62 -14.66 -18.17
CA LYS A 140 -4.21 -13.91 -19.36
C LYS A 140 -2.78 -13.39 -19.27
N ALA A 141 -2.32 -12.99 -18.09
CA ALA A 141 -0.92 -12.61 -17.88
C ALA A 141 0.03 -13.78 -18.11
N GLU A 142 -0.31 -14.96 -17.60
CA GLU A 142 0.45 -16.20 -17.78
C GLU A 142 0.50 -16.61 -19.26
N GLU A 143 -0.63 -16.57 -19.98
CA GLU A 143 -0.71 -16.83 -21.42
C GLU A 143 0.22 -15.89 -22.21
N LEU A 144 0.15 -14.59 -21.90
CA LEU A 144 0.98 -13.59 -22.57
C LEU A 144 2.46 -13.76 -22.24
N ALA A 145 2.81 -14.08 -21.00
CA ALA A 145 4.19 -14.31 -20.60
C ALA A 145 4.78 -15.54 -21.29
N ALA A 146 3.99 -16.60 -21.47
CA ALA A 146 4.42 -17.81 -22.17
C ALA A 146 4.61 -17.60 -23.69
N SER A 147 3.88 -16.65 -24.30
CA SER A 147 3.89 -16.39 -25.74
C SER A 147 4.75 -15.18 -26.16
N THR A 148 5.21 -14.37 -25.21
CA THR A 148 6.01 -13.15 -25.48
C THR A 148 7.48 -13.41 -25.17
N PRO A 149 8.38 -13.30 -26.15
CA PRO A 149 9.82 -13.45 -25.90
C PRO A 149 10.33 -12.48 -24.82
N ASP A 150 11.24 -12.94 -23.98
CA ASP A 150 11.85 -12.18 -22.90
C ASP A 150 10.83 -11.49 -21.96
N ALA A 151 9.62 -12.06 -21.83
CA ALA A 151 8.62 -11.55 -20.89
C ALA A 151 8.81 -12.12 -19.49
N ILE A 152 8.52 -11.30 -18.48
CA ILE A 152 8.53 -11.72 -17.07
C ILE A 152 7.36 -11.09 -16.31
N ILE A 153 6.83 -11.85 -15.33
CA ILE A 153 5.82 -11.37 -14.39
C ILE A 153 6.54 -11.02 -13.08
N PRO A 154 6.51 -9.76 -12.62
CA PRO A 154 7.14 -9.33 -11.35
C PRO A 154 6.64 -10.03 -10.11
N GLN A 155 5.38 -10.51 -10.08
CA GLN A 155 4.81 -11.36 -9.01
C GLN A 155 4.76 -10.67 -7.64
N GLN A 156 3.98 -9.61 -7.51
CA GLN A 156 3.92 -8.82 -6.28
C GLN A 156 3.61 -9.61 -5.00
N PHE A 157 2.93 -10.76 -5.10
CA PHE A 157 2.58 -11.61 -3.96
C PHE A 157 3.65 -12.62 -3.56
N GLU A 158 4.68 -12.79 -4.37
CA GLU A 158 5.74 -13.79 -4.21
C GLU A 158 7.14 -13.18 -4.22
N ASN A 159 7.30 -11.98 -4.78
CA ASN A 159 8.60 -11.33 -4.94
C ASN A 159 9.17 -10.82 -3.62
N ALA A 160 10.30 -11.39 -3.21
CA ALA A 160 10.98 -11.04 -1.96
C ALA A 160 11.43 -9.57 -1.88
N ALA A 161 11.61 -8.88 -3.01
CA ALA A 161 11.93 -7.45 -3.03
C ALA A 161 10.81 -6.58 -2.43
N ASN A 162 9.56 -7.09 -2.42
CA ASN A 162 8.43 -6.40 -1.82
C ASN A 162 8.62 -6.20 -0.29
N PRO A 163 8.71 -7.23 0.57
CA PRO A 163 8.97 -7.00 1.99
C PRO A 163 10.37 -6.38 2.23
N GLU A 164 11.35 -6.66 1.38
CA GLU A 164 12.72 -6.16 1.54
C GLU A 164 12.80 -4.64 1.44
N ILE A 165 12.10 -4.00 0.51
CA ILE A 165 12.08 -2.53 0.42
C ILE A 165 11.47 -1.90 1.69
N HIS A 166 10.48 -2.55 2.29
CA HIS A 166 9.89 -2.08 3.53
C HIS A 166 10.82 -2.27 4.74
N ARG A 167 11.66 -3.32 4.74
CA ARG A 167 12.73 -3.47 5.75
C ARG A 167 13.75 -2.34 5.65
N LYS A 168 14.20 -2.06 4.42
CA LYS A 168 15.27 -1.08 4.16
C LYS A 168 14.83 0.38 4.29
N THR A 169 13.55 0.66 4.09
CA THR A 169 13.08 2.05 4.00
C THR A 169 11.95 2.34 4.98
N THR A 170 10.76 1.80 4.80
CA THR A 170 9.58 2.12 5.61
C THR A 170 9.82 1.92 7.11
N ALA A 171 10.45 0.82 7.50
CA ALA A 171 10.77 0.54 8.89
C ALA A 171 11.75 1.57 9.49
N GLU A 172 12.81 1.87 8.75
CA GLU A 172 13.84 2.81 9.18
C GLU A 172 13.29 4.24 9.27
N GLU A 173 12.49 4.64 8.29
CA GLU A 173 11.79 5.94 8.32
C GLU A 173 10.90 6.06 9.57
N ILE A 174 10.07 5.05 9.85
CA ILE A 174 9.19 5.05 11.03
C ILE A 174 10.03 5.11 12.31
N TRP A 175 11.08 4.30 12.40
CA TRP A 175 11.96 4.28 13.56
C TRP A 175 12.61 5.63 13.82
N ASN A 176 13.19 6.22 12.80
CA ASN A 176 13.89 7.49 12.90
C ASN A 176 12.93 8.67 13.17
N ASP A 177 11.79 8.73 12.47
CA ASP A 177 10.81 9.82 12.63
C ASP A 177 10.10 9.79 14.00
N THR A 178 10.15 8.66 14.71
CA THR A 178 9.59 8.52 16.06
C THR A 178 10.66 8.45 17.15
N ASP A 179 11.95 8.63 16.82
CA ASP A 179 13.08 8.42 17.74
C ASP A 179 13.01 7.07 18.49
N GLY A 180 12.54 6.02 17.78
CA GLY A 180 12.31 4.69 18.37
C GLY A 180 11.10 4.62 19.32
N GLY A 181 10.30 5.68 19.40
CA GLY A 181 9.17 5.80 20.31
C GLY A 181 7.91 5.04 19.87
N ILE A 182 7.90 4.41 18.69
CA ILE A 182 6.77 3.60 18.25
C ILE A 182 6.55 2.39 19.18
N ASP A 183 5.29 2.13 19.56
CA ASP A 183 4.87 0.98 20.36
C ASP A 183 3.99 0.00 19.58
N ILE A 184 3.19 0.52 18.64
CA ILE A 184 2.24 -0.27 17.87
C ILE A 184 2.28 0.16 16.40
N LEU A 185 2.49 -0.80 15.50
CA LEU A 185 2.34 -0.62 14.05
C LEU A 185 0.98 -1.16 13.62
N VAL A 186 0.19 -0.37 12.88
CA VAL A 186 -1.09 -0.81 12.30
C VAL A 186 -1.01 -0.73 10.78
N ALA A 187 -1.27 -1.85 10.09
CA ALA A 187 -1.24 -1.90 8.63
C ALA A 187 -2.29 -2.85 8.05
N GLY A 188 -2.95 -2.42 6.98
CA GLY A 188 -3.82 -3.28 6.17
C GLY A 188 -3.00 -4.28 5.35
N ILE A 189 -3.52 -5.51 5.21
CA ILE A 189 -2.84 -6.57 4.46
C ILE A 189 -3.44 -6.70 3.05
N GLY A 190 -2.67 -6.24 2.05
CA GLY A 190 -2.87 -6.57 0.63
C GLY A 190 -1.92 -7.70 0.23
N THR A 191 -0.69 -7.36 -0.20
CA THR A 191 0.37 -8.35 -0.45
C THR A 191 1.07 -8.83 0.81
N GLY A 192 0.92 -8.11 1.92
CA GLY A 192 1.62 -8.43 3.17
C GLY A 192 3.04 -7.86 3.28
N GLY A 193 3.58 -7.27 2.21
CA GLY A 193 4.98 -6.81 2.19
C GLY A 193 5.28 -5.73 3.23
N THR A 194 4.41 -4.73 3.37
CA THR A 194 4.60 -3.62 4.34
C THR A 194 4.65 -4.14 5.77
N ILE A 195 3.64 -4.92 6.18
CA ILE A 195 3.55 -5.40 7.57
C ILE A 195 4.66 -6.40 7.88
N THR A 196 5.02 -7.26 6.93
CA THR A 196 6.13 -8.21 7.06
C THR A 196 7.45 -7.48 7.20
N GLY A 197 7.80 -6.65 6.21
CA GLY A 197 9.10 -5.97 6.20
C GLY A 197 9.27 -4.98 7.35
N ALA A 198 8.32 -4.07 7.53
CA ALA A 198 8.40 -3.07 8.59
C ALA A 198 8.22 -3.72 9.98
N GLY A 199 7.29 -4.66 10.13
CA GLY A 199 7.04 -5.33 11.41
C GLY A 199 8.26 -6.11 11.92
N GLN A 200 8.93 -6.87 11.05
CA GLN A 200 10.13 -7.63 11.41
C GLN A 200 11.25 -6.73 11.92
N VAL A 201 11.57 -5.65 11.20
CA VAL A 201 12.65 -4.73 11.60
C VAL A 201 12.28 -3.98 12.88
N LEU A 202 11.07 -3.45 12.98
CA LEU A 202 10.65 -2.72 14.18
C LEU A 202 10.61 -3.61 15.42
N LYS A 203 10.15 -4.86 15.31
CA LYS A 203 10.21 -5.84 16.41
C LYS A 203 11.65 -6.22 16.78
N SER A 204 12.55 -6.32 15.81
CA SER A 204 13.97 -6.59 16.11
C SER A 204 14.62 -5.45 16.88
N LYS A 205 14.27 -4.19 16.58
CA LYS A 205 14.75 -3.00 17.29
C LYS A 205 14.07 -2.80 18.67
N LYS A 206 12.79 -3.16 18.78
CA LYS A 206 11.98 -3.05 20.01
C LYS A 206 11.15 -4.31 20.23
N PRO A 207 11.66 -5.33 20.95
CA PRO A 207 10.97 -6.63 21.10
C PRO A 207 9.56 -6.55 21.68
N GLY A 208 9.23 -5.51 22.44
CA GLY A 208 7.89 -5.28 22.99
C GLY A 208 6.90 -4.59 22.04
N LEU A 209 7.34 -4.23 20.84
CA LEU A 209 6.49 -3.59 19.83
C LEU A 209 5.38 -4.56 19.38
N LYS A 210 4.15 -4.05 19.29
CA LYS A 210 3.01 -4.78 18.74
C LYS A 210 2.77 -4.46 17.28
N VAL A 211 2.39 -5.46 16.52
CA VAL A 211 2.01 -5.32 15.11
C VAL A 211 0.57 -5.77 14.95
N VAL A 212 -0.27 -4.89 14.42
CA VAL A 212 -1.70 -5.13 14.21
C VAL A 212 -2.00 -5.17 12.72
N ALA A 213 -2.51 -6.31 12.28
CA ALA A 213 -2.98 -6.53 10.92
C ALA A 213 -4.42 -6.06 10.76
N VAL A 214 -4.76 -5.53 9.58
CA VAL A 214 -6.14 -5.14 9.26
C VAL A 214 -6.61 -5.86 8.01
N GLU A 215 -7.78 -6.49 8.09
CA GLU A 215 -8.43 -7.13 6.95
C GLU A 215 -9.93 -6.78 6.88
N PRO A 216 -10.57 -6.93 5.68
CA PRO A 216 -12.00 -6.68 5.54
C PRO A 216 -12.84 -7.71 6.32
N ALA A 217 -13.87 -7.26 7.02
CA ALA A 217 -14.80 -8.15 7.72
C ALA A 217 -15.55 -9.11 6.77
N ASP A 218 -15.78 -8.70 5.51
CA ASP A 218 -16.43 -9.53 4.49
C ASP A 218 -15.49 -10.53 3.81
N SER A 219 -14.17 -10.46 4.09
CA SER A 219 -13.15 -11.38 3.55
C SER A 219 -12.05 -11.66 4.60
N PRO A 220 -12.40 -12.21 5.79
CA PRO A 220 -11.49 -12.33 6.93
C PRO A 220 -10.64 -13.60 6.85
N VAL A 221 -9.92 -13.79 5.75
CA VAL A 221 -9.16 -15.02 5.44
C VAL A 221 -8.04 -15.26 6.45
N LEU A 222 -7.36 -14.21 6.89
CA LEU A 222 -6.26 -14.32 7.85
C LEU A 222 -6.76 -14.63 9.28
N SER A 223 -8.01 -14.27 9.56
CA SER A 223 -8.71 -14.65 10.80
C SER A 223 -9.38 -16.03 10.73
N GLY A 224 -9.14 -16.81 9.67
CA GLY A 224 -9.71 -18.15 9.49
C GLY A 224 -11.09 -18.21 8.84
N GLY A 225 -11.61 -17.07 8.33
CA GLY A 225 -12.86 -17.00 7.59
C GLY A 225 -12.71 -17.31 6.09
N GLN A 226 -13.80 -17.15 5.36
CA GLN A 226 -13.85 -17.38 3.92
C GLN A 226 -13.59 -16.08 3.13
N PRO A 227 -12.98 -16.17 1.93
CA PRO A 227 -12.89 -15.00 1.05
C PRO A 227 -14.28 -14.58 0.56
N GLY A 228 -14.50 -13.27 0.52
CA GLY A 228 -15.76 -12.68 0.07
C GLY A 228 -15.56 -11.34 -0.63
N PRO A 229 -16.57 -10.86 -1.38
CA PRO A 229 -16.51 -9.56 -2.04
C PRO A 229 -16.57 -8.42 -1.01
N HIS A 230 -15.73 -7.41 -1.18
CA HIS A 230 -15.70 -6.22 -0.32
C HIS A 230 -15.31 -4.97 -1.12
N LYS A 231 -15.54 -3.77 -0.53
CA LYS A 231 -15.27 -2.47 -1.16
C LYS A 231 -13.92 -1.86 -0.75
N ILE A 232 -13.19 -2.46 0.19
CA ILE A 232 -11.94 -1.92 0.72
C ILE A 232 -10.78 -2.26 -0.23
N GLN A 233 -10.64 -1.48 -1.30
CA GLN A 233 -9.61 -1.72 -2.32
C GLN A 233 -8.19 -1.63 -1.72
N GLY A 234 -7.32 -2.57 -2.15
CA GLY A 234 -5.90 -2.59 -1.79
C GLY A 234 -5.52 -3.52 -0.64
N ILE A 235 -6.51 -4.05 0.10
CA ILE A 235 -6.34 -5.09 1.12
C ILE A 235 -7.32 -6.24 0.88
N GLY A 236 -7.17 -7.36 1.60
CA GLY A 236 -8.11 -8.48 1.50
C GLY A 236 -8.02 -9.20 0.16
N ALA A 237 -6.85 -9.74 -0.19
CA ALA A 237 -6.63 -10.43 -1.47
C ALA A 237 -7.44 -11.73 -1.65
N GLY A 238 -8.10 -12.22 -0.60
CA GLY A 238 -8.87 -13.47 -0.61
C GLY A 238 -8.03 -14.73 -0.41
N PHE A 239 -6.74 -14.57 -0.14
CA PHE A 239 -5.79 -15.63 0.20
C PHE A 239 -4.65 -15.07 1.05
N ALA A 240 -3.88 -15.94 1.70
CA ALA A 240 -2.65 -15.55 2.40
C ALA A 240 -1.50 -15.46 1.39
N PRO A 241 -0.90 -14.27 1.17
CA PRO A 241 0.23 -14.10 0.24
C PRO A 241 1.47 -14.89 0.66
N ALA A 242 2.25 -15.40 -0.31
CA ALA A 242 3.47 -16.17 -0.02
C ALA A 242 4.53 -15.36 0.73
N ILE A 243 4.62 -14.05 0.48
CA ILE A 243 5.58 -13.15 1.15
C ILE A 243 5.11 -12.66 2.53
N LEU A 244 3.89 -13.00 2.94
CA LEU A 244 3.37 -12.61 4.25
C LEU A 244 3.96 -13.50 5.34
N ASP A 245 4.68 -12.91 6.28
CA ASP A 245 5.06 -13.57 7.52
C ASP A 245 3.89 -13.50 8.51
N THR A 246 3.16 -14.59 8.65
CA THR A 246 2.01 -14.67 9.57
C THR A 246 2.41 -14.66 11.06
N GLY A 247 3.68 -14.83 11.37
CA GLY A 247 4.21 -14.71 12.73
C GLY A 247 4.57 -13.28 13.13
N VAL A 248 4.52 -12.31 12.18
CA VAL A 248 4.96 -10.94 12.46
C VAL A 248 3.92 -10.12 13.22
N TYR A 249 2.64 -10.35 13.00
CA TYR A 249 1.57 -9.62 13.68
C TYR A 249 1.08 -10.34 14.94
N ASP A 250 0.67 -9.55 15.92
CA ASP A 250 0.21 -10.03 17.23
C ASP A 250 -1.33 -10.11 17.30
N GLU A 251 -2.00 -9.33 16.45
CA GLU A 251 -3.47 -9.23 16.42
C GLU A 251 -3.96 -8.92 15.01
N ILE A 252 -5.16 -9.40 14.67
CA ILE A 252 -5.88 -9.04 13.45
C ILE A 252 -7.16 -8.32 13.84
N VAL A 253 -7.41 -7.16 13.22
CA VAL A 253 -8.64 -6.40 13.37
C VAL A 253 -9.40 -6.42 12.05
N THR A 254 -10.63 -6.92 12.09
CA THR A 254 -11.54 -6.85 10.95
C THR A 254 -12.29 -5.53 10.94
N VAL A 255 -12.49 -4.97 9.73
CA VAL A 255 -13.18 -3.69 9.51
C VAL A 255 -14.20 -3.85 8.39
N THR A 256 -15.40 -3.33 8.59
CA THR A 256 -16.47 -3.37 7.59
C THR A 256 -16.24 -2.32 6.49
N ASN A 257 -16.95 -2.48 5.35
CA ASN A 257 -16.91 -1.49 4.27
C ASN A 257 -17.33 -0.11 4.74
N ASP A 258 -18.41 -0.04 5.51
CA ASP A 258 -18.98 1.23 5.97
C ASP A 258 -18.05 1.94 6.96
N GLU A 259 -17.50 1.22 7.95
CA GLU A 259 -16.49 1.78 8.87
C GLU A 259 -15.30 2.39 8.11
N ALA A 260 -14.80 1.69 7.08
CA ALA A 260 -13.68 2.15 6.28
C ALA A 260 -14.00 3.42 5.47
N LEU A 261 -15.18 3.45 4.82
CA LEU A 261 -15.64 4.58 4.02
C LEU A 261 -15.92 5.82 4.88
N GLU A 262 -16.63 5.64 5.97
CA GLU A 262 -16.94 6.73 6.91
C GLU A 262 -15.67 7.33 7.52
N MET A 263 -14.73 6.50 7.96
CA MET A 263 -13.48 6.97 8.54
C MET A 263 -12.61 7.70 7.53
N ALA A 264 -12.53 7.23 6.28
CA ALA A 264 -11.78 7.92 5.24
C ALA A 264 -12.35 9.31 4.93
N ARG A 265 -13.68 9.44 4.88
CA ARG A 265 -14.36 10.74 4.73
C ARG A 265 -14.18 11.63 5.95
N HIS A 266 -14.25 11.03 7.14
CA HIS A 266 -14.17 11.75 8.39
C HIS A 266 -12.79 12.38 8.62
N VAL A 267 -11.72 11.60 8.47
CA VAL A 267 -10.35 12.11 8.64
C VAL A 267 -10.01 13.19 7.61
N ALA A 268 -10.51 13.08 6.39
CA ALA A 268 -10.33 14.11 5.36
C ALA A 268 -10.92 15.46 5.80
N ARG A 269 -12.11 15.47 6.40
CA ARG A 269 -12.78 16.69 6.86
C ARG A 269 -12.20 17.24 8.16
N LEU A 270 -11.84 16.35 9.08
CA LEU A 270 -11.40 16.73 10.43
C LEU A 270 -9.93 17.15 10.48
N GLU A 271 -9.05 16.40 9.82
CA GLU A 271 -7.60 16.59 9.85
C GLU A 271 -7.04 17.21 8.55
N GLY A 272 -7.84 17.31 7.49
CA GLY A 272 -7.36 17.75 6.18
C GLY A 272 -6.49 16.68 5.49
N VAL A 273 -6.66 15.41 5.84
CA VAL A 273 -5.87 14.28 5.32
C VAL A 273 -6.76 13.41 4.43
N PRO A 274 -6.86 13.68 3.12
CA PRO A 274 -7.70 12.91 2.21
C PRO A 274 -7.04 11.58 1.85
N VAL A 275 -7.66 10.49 2.28
CA VAL A 275 -7.09 9.14 2.22
C VAL A 275 -7.96 8.17 1.44
N GLY A 276 -7.36 7.09 0.91
CA GLY A 276 -8.10 6.00 0.28
C GLY A 276 -8.87 5.12 1.28
N ILE A 277 -9.71 4.22 0.75
CA ILE A 277 -10.63 3.39 1.54
C ILE A 277 -9.89 2.50 2.54
N SER A 278 -8.80 1.84 2.11
CA SER A 278 -7.99 0.99 3.00
C SER A 278 -7.28 1.75 4.12
N SER A 279 -7.03 3.04 3.91
CA SER A 279 -6.51 3.93 4.97
C SER A 279 -7.58 4.18 6.03
N GLY A 280 -8.85 4.36 5.62
CA GLY A 280 -9.97 4.45 6.53
C GLY A 280 -10.11 3.19 7.38
N ALA A 281 -9.94 2.00 6.77
CA ALA A 281 -9.92 0.74 7.51
C ALA A 281 -8.78 0.68 8.54
N ALA A 282 -7.56 1.05 8.14
CA ALA A 282 -6.41 1.06 9.04
C ALA A 282 -6.60 2.05 10.21
N LEU A 283 -7.14 3.23 9.96
CA LEU A 283 -7.46 4.22 10.98
C LEU A 283 -8.55 3.73 11.94
N THR A 284 -9.60 3.08 11.44
CA THR A 284 -10.63 2.45 12.27
C THR A 284 -10.04 1.42 13.22
N ALA A 285 -9.16 0.55 12.71
CA ALA A 285 -8.46 -0.43 13.53
C ALA A 285 -7.58 0.25 14.59
N ALA A 286 -6.82 1.28 14.20
CA ALA A 286 -5.95 2.03 15.11
C ALA A 286 -6.73 2.71 16.24
N ILE A 287 -7.93 3.24 15.96
CA ILE A 287 -8.82 3.82 16.97
C ILE A 287 -9.29 2.73 17.92
N LYS A 288 -9.76 1.57 17.41
CA LYS A 288 -10.18 0.44 18.25
C LYS A 288 -9.06 -0.01 19.20
N ILE A 289 -7.82 -0.08 18.72
CA ILE A 289 -6.64 -0.45 19.52
C ILE A 289 -6.24 0.66 20.48
N GLY A 290 -6.18 1.90 20.01
CA GLY A 290 -5.69 3.06 20.77
C GLY A 290 -6.64 3.53 21.87
N SER A 291 -7.91 3.12 21.84
CA SER A 291 -8.90 3.43 22.87
C SER A 291 -8.85 2.48 24.08
N ARG A 292 -8.09 1.40 24.01
CA ARG A 292 -7.95 0.44 25.12
C ARG A 292 -7.09 1.03 26.23
N GLU A 293 -7.44 0.70 27.49
CA GLU A 293 -6.71 1.19 28.69
C GLU A 293 -5.23 0.81 28.67
N GLU A 294 -4.92 -0.43 28.29
CA GLU A 294 -3.54 -0.92 28.23
C GLU A 294 -2.66 -0.21 27.18
N ASN A 295 -3.26 0.57 26.31
CA ASN A 295 -2.57 1.33 25.28
C ASN A 295 -2.50 2.84 25.57
N ALA A 296 -2.94 3.27 26.75
CA ALA A 296 -2.84 4.67 27.15
C ALA A 296 -1.38 5.16 27.13
N GLY A 297 -1.16 6.30 26.48
CA GLY A 297 0.16 6.92 26.33
C GLY A 297 1.10 6.25 25.32
N LYS A 298 0.77 5.07 24.78
CA LYS A 298 1.56 4.41 23.74
C LYS A 298 1.49 5.17 22.40
N THR A 299 2.49 5.00 21.58
CA THR A 299 2.55 5.59 20.24
C THR A 299 2.15 4.56 19.18
N ILE A 300 1.08 4.83 18.46
CA ILE A 300 0.58 4.03 17.34
C ILE A 300 0.95 4.71 16.02
N VAL A 301 1.63 3.98 15.14
CA VAL A 301 1.86 4.41 13.75
C VAL A 301 0.95 3.62 12.83
N VAL A 302 0.11 4.33 12.07
CA VAL A 302 -0.82 3.75 11.10
C VAL A 302 -0.29 3.98 9.70
N ILE A 303 -0.19 2.94 8.90
CA ILE A 303 0.16 3.06 7.47
C ILE A 303 -1.05 3.60 6.71
N ILE A 304 -0.87 4.70 6.00
CA ILE A 304 -1.86 5.33 5.12
C ILE A 304 -1.46 5.10 3.67
N PRO A 305 -1.98 4.04 3.00
CA PRO A 305 -1.38 3.53 1.77
C PRO A 305 -1.56 4.40 0.55
N SER A 306 -2.62 5.22 0.45
CA SER A 306 -2.94 5.92 -0.79
C SER A 306 -3.81 7.15 -0.60
N PHE A 307 -3.79 8.04 -1.61
CA PHE A 307 -4.56 9.29 -1.66
C PHE A 307 -5.99 9.08 -2.14
N ALA A 308 -6.92 9.90 -1.64
CA ALA A 308 -8.35 9.78 -1.91
C ALA A 308 -8.72 9.95 -3.39
N GLU A 309 -8.06 10.86 -4.13
CA GLU A 309 -8.36 11.16 -5.53
C GLU A 309 -8.30 9.92 -6.44
N ARG A 310 -7.53 8.89 -6.04
CA ARG A 310 -7.47 7.60 -6.72
C ARG A 310 -8.80 6.85 -6.77
N TYR A 311 -9.78 7.27 -5.97
CA TYR A 311 -11.03 6.56 -5.71
C TYR A 311 -12.27 7.37 -6.07
N LEU A 312 -12.15 8.42 -6.92
CA LEU A 312 -13.23 9.33 -7.32
C LEU A 312 -14.49 8.62 -7.86
N SER A 313 -14.31 7.52 -8.59
CA SER A 313 -15.40 6.71 -9.15
C SER A 313 -15.85 5.55 -8.26
N THR A 314 -15.61 5.65 -6.94
CA THR A 314 -15.96 4.59 -5.97
C THR A 314 -16.92 5.12 -4.91
N ALA A 315 -17.46 4.19 -4.10
CA ALA A 315 -18.34 4.51 -2.99
C ALA A 315 -17.76 5.54 -1.99
N LEU A 316 -16.45 5.78 -1.99
CA LEU A 316 -15.84 6.82 -1.15
C LEU A 316 -16.41 8.22 -1.45
N PHE A 317 -16.77 8.48 -2.70
CA PHE A 317 -17.26 9.79 -3.15
C PHE A 317 -18.77 9.82 -3.40
N ASP A 318 -19.51 8.73 -3.17
CA ASP A 318 -20.95 8.70 -3.34
C ASP A 318 -21.62 9.79 -2.48
N GLY A 319 -22.48 10.61 -3.11
CA GLY A 319 -23.16 11.72 -2.46
C GLY A 319 -22.31 12.95 -2.16
N LEU A 320 -21.07 13.02 -2.68
CA LEU A 320 -20.22 14.21 -2.60
C LEU A 320 -20.20 14.94 -3.94
N GLY A 321 -20.47 16.26 -3.93
CA GLY A 321 -20.33 17.11 -5.12
C GLY A 321 -21.46 16.97 -6.15
N GLY A 322 -22.62 16.42 -5.76
CA GLY A 322 -23.83 16.36 -6.55
C GLY A 322 -24.83 17.45 -6.16
#